data_b51cf2a27ffbf6d12a7731576dc13ece
#
_entry.id   b51cf2a27ffbf6d12a7731576dc13ece
#
_cell.length_a   1.000
_cell.length_b   1.000
_cell.length_c   1.000
_cell.angle_alpha   90.00
_cell.angle_beta   90.00
_cell.angle_gamma   90.00
#
_symmetry.space_group_name_H-M   'P 1'
#
loop_
_entity.id
_entity.type
_entity.pdbx_description
1 polymer ?
#
loop_
_entity_poly.entity_id
_entity_poly.type
_entity_poly.pdbx_seq_one_letter_code
_entity_poly.pdbx_strand_id
1 'polypeptide(L)'
;MNYVVYDLETDSAQLDWATIIEIGAILLDENFKEIERFSARCRMPQDRVPSATALCINRSNVDLITKGNLSHYQMIDQLEKKFRQWAPATFLGFNNCLFDDEVTRREFFKSLRKPYLMNTEGNSRHDALTMIKAAFAINENVLKTELNAKGNKSMKLESLTRLNGFDSKDSHSAL
;
A
#
# COMPACT_ATOMS: atom_id res chain seq x y z
N MET A 1 -9.50 3.02 18.48
CA MET A 1 -9.53 3.49 17.08
C MET A 1 -8.92 2.40 16.21
N ASN A 2 -9.56 2.03 15.12
CA ASN A 2 -9.04 0.97 14.25
C ASN A 2 -7.98 1.51 13.27
N TYR A 3 -7.13 0.60 12.80
CA TYR A 3 -6.11 0.89 11.79
C TYR A 3 -6.34 0.05 10.55
N VAL A 4 -6.14 0.62 9.38
CA VAL A 4 -6.12 -0.09 8.11
C VAL A 4 -4.71 0.00 7.54
N VAL A 5 -3.99 -1.11 7.58
CA VAL A 5 -2.67 -1.22 6.92
C VAL A 5 -2.90 -1.74 5.51
N TYR A 6 -2.37 -1.07 4.50
CA TYR A 6 -2.58 -1.46 3.11
C TYR A 6 -1.35 -1.22 2.24
N ASP A 7 -1.28 -1.97 1.16
CA ASP A 7 -0.22 -1.91 0.15
C ASP A 7 -0.80 -2.18 -1.24
N LEU A 8 -0.19 -1.63 -2.28
CA LEU A 8 -0.63 -1.74 -3.67
C LEU A 8 0.45 -2.34 -4.55
N GLU A 9 0.01 -3.18 -5.50
CA GLU A 9 0.80 -3.52 -6.67
C GLU A 9 0.23 -2.81 -7.90
N THR A 10 1.09 -2.15 -8.65
CA THR A 10 0.69 -1.34 -9.81
C THR A 10 1.39 -1.78 -11.08
N ASP A 11 0.83 -1.42 -12.23
CA ASP A 11 1.40 -1.68 -13.55
C ASP A 11 2.56 -0.73 -13.91
N SER A 12 2.76 0.35 -13.13
CA SER A 12 3.80 1.36 -13.37
C SER A 12 4.19 2.07 -12.07
N ALA A 13 5.45 2.48 -11.96
CA ALA A 13 5.93 3.37 -10.91
C ALA A 13 5.67 4.86 -11.19
N GLN A 14 5.13 5.22 -12.34
CA GLN A 14 4.82 6.60 -12.72
C GLN A 14 3.39 6.94 -12.33
N LEU A 15 3.23 7.85 -11.38
CA LEU A 15 1.93 8.25 -10.82
C LEU A 15 0.87 8.61 -11.85
N ASP A 16 1.25 9.27 -12.95
CA ASP A 16 0.31 9.71 -13.97
C ASP A 16 -0.29 8.56 -14.79
N TRP A 17 0.40 7.42 -14.82
CA TRP A 17 0.06 6.25 -15.61
C TRP A 17 -0.21 5.00 -14.77
N ALA A 18 0.10 5.04 -13.49
CA ALA A 18 -0.08 3.90 -12.61
C ALA A 18 -1.56 3.50 -12.49
N THR A 19 -1.79 2.18 -12.60
CA THR A 19 -3.08 1.55 -12.39
C THR A 19 -2.92 0.44 -11.36
N ILE A 20 -3.79 0.38 -10.38
CA ILE A 20 -3.77 -0.67 -9.35
C ILE A 20 -4.13 -2.00 -10.01
N ILE A 21 -3.27 -3.00 -9.88
CA ILE A 21 -3.52 -4.38 -10.35
C ILE A 21 -3.77 -5.34 -9.19
N GLU A 22 -3.26 -5.03 -8.02
CA GLU A 22 -3.53 -5.79 -6.80
C GLU A 22 -3.54 -4.85 -5.59
N ILE A 23 -4.34 -5.18 -4.61
CA ILE A 23 -4.37 -4.52 -3.31
C ILE A 23 -4.47 -5.55 -2.20
N GLY A 24 -3.67 -5.34 -1.14
CA GLY A 24 -3.80 -5.99 0.14
C GLY A 24 -4.11 -4.98 1.24
N ALA A 25 -5.04 -5.30 2.11
CA ALA A 25 -5.36 -4.46 3.26
C ALA A 25 -5.77 -5.30 4.47
N ILE A 26 -5.35 -4.87 5.66
CA ILE A 26 -5.65 -5.52 6.93
C ILE A 26 -6.26 -4.49 7.87
N LEU A 27 -7.43 -4.82 8.42
CA LEU A 27 -8.04 -4.07 9.50
C LEU A 27 -7.51 -4.58 10.84
N LEU A 28 -6.96 -3.68 11.64
CA LEU A 28 -6.46 -3.96 12.99
C LEU A 28 -7.28 -3.19 14.03
N ASP A 29 -7.41 -3.75 15.22
CA ASP A 29 -7.97 -3.06 16.37
C ASP A 29 -6.97 -2.07 17.01
N GLU A 30 -7.37 -1.43 18.09
CA GLU A 30 -6.54 -0.48 18.84
C GLU A 30 -5.29 -1.08 19.50
N ASN A 31 -5.22 -2.43 19.59
CA ASN A 31 -4.08 -3.19 20.09
C ASN A 31 -3.25 -3.80 18.96
N PHE A 32 -3.47 -3.38 17.70
CA PHE A 32 -2.85 -3.90 16.48
C PHE A 32 -3.13 -5.39 16.23
N LYS A 33 -4.22 -5.94 16.75
CA LYS A 33 -4.68 -7.29 16.46
C LYS A 33 -5.53 -7.30 15.19
N GLU A 34 -5.28 -8.25 14.30
CA GLU A 34 -6.04 -8.41 13.07
C GLU A 34 -7.51 -8.74 13.36
N ILE A 35 -8.41 -7.94 12.75
CA ILE A 35 -9.87 -8.13 12.79
C ILE A 35 -10.32 -8.76 11.47
N GLU A 36 -9.86 -8.22 10.34
CA GLU A 36 -10.29 -8.63 9.01
C GLU A 36 -9.19 -8.36 7.99
N ARG A 37 -9.18 -9.16 6.92
CA ARG A 37 -8.24 -9.03 5.81
C ARG A 37 -9.01 -8.91 4.50
N PHE A 38 -8.53 -8.08 3.61
CA PHE A 38 -9.04 -7.91 2.25
C PHE A 38 -7.89 -8.00 1.26
N SER A 39 -8.07 -8.78 0.22
CA SER A 39 -7.16 -8.83 -0.92
C SER A 39 -7.98 -8.92 -2.20
N ALA A 40 -7.56 -8.18 -3.21
CA ALA A 40 -8.17 -8.24 -4.52
C ALA A 40 -7.13 -8.00 -5.62
N ARG A 41 -7.24 -8.80 -6.68
CA ARG A 41 -6.45 -8.64 -7.90
C ARG A 41 -7.38 -8.55 -9.10
N CYS A 42 -7.11 -7.63 -10.00
CA CYS A 42 -7.89 -7.48 -11.23
C CYS A 42 -7.08 -7.86 -12.46
N ARG A 43 -7.78 -8.12 -13.56
CA ARG A 43 -7.15 -8.07 -14.87
C ARG A 43 -6.86 -6.61 -15.24
N MET A 44 -5.71 -6.39 -15.85
CA MET A 44 -5.32 -5.06 -16.30
C MET A 44 -6.28 -4.56 -17.39
N PRO A 45 -6.62 -3.26 -17.41
CA PRO A 45 -7.37 -2.65 -18.51
C PRO A 45 -6.66 -2.86 -19.85
N GLN A 46 -7.43 -3.13 -20.92
CA GLN A 46 -6.90 -3.48 -22.24
C GLN A 46 -6.15 -2.34 -22.94
N ASP A 47 -6.40 -1.11 -22.55
CA ASP A 47 -5.76 0.12 -23.04
C ASP A 47 -4.44 0.43 -22.32
N ARG A 48 -3.95 -0.45 -21.44
CA ARG A 48 -2.74 -0.26 -20.65
C ARG A 48 -1.64 -1.20 -21.08
N VAL A 49 -0.40 -0.67 -21.07
CA VAL A 49 0.82 -1.43 -21.25
C VAL A 49 1.63 -1.37 -19.96
N PRO A 50 1.84 -2.48 -19.26
CA PRO A 50 2.55 -2.49 -18.01
C PRO A 50 4.04 -2.20 -18.22
N SER A 51 4.65 -1.55 -17.26
CA SER A 51 6.10 -1.39 -17.19
C SER A 51 6.76 -2.76 -16.90
N ALA A 52 7.75 -3.14 -17.72
CA ALA A 52 8.52 -4.35 -17.49
C ALA A 52 9.16 -4.37 -16.09
N THR A 53 9.62 -3.23 -15.60
CA THR A 53 10.19 -3.08 -14.25
C THR A 53 9.15 -3.37 -13.17
N ALA A 54 7.92 -2.82 -13.31
CA ALA A 54 6.84 -3.08 -12.36
C ALA A 54 6.47 -4.57 -12.33
N LEU A 55 6.34 -5.21 -13.50
CA LEU A 55 6.05 -6.65 -13.56
C LEU A 55 7.14 -7.51 -12.90
N CYS A 56 8.42 -7.14 -13.06
CA CYS A 56 9.52 -7.84 -12.40
C CYS A 56 9.48 -7.66 -10.88
N ILE A 57 9.20 -6.46 -10.38
CA ILE A 57 9.12 -6.17 -8.95
C ILE A 57 7.94 -6.93 -8.33
N ASN A 58 6.76 -6.85 -8.93
CA ASN A 58 5.53 -7.46 -8.42
C ASN A 58 5.49 -8.98 -8.69
N ARG A 59 6.54 -9.56 -9.29
CA ARG A 59 6.56 -10.97 -9.72
C ARG A 59 5.35 -11.35 -10.57
N SER A 60 4.75 -10.37 -11.23
CA SER A 60 3.58 -10.56 -12.09
C SER A 60 4.02 -10.97 -13.49
N ASN A 61 3.25 -11.85 -14.11
CA ASN A 61 3.42 -12.20 -15.52
C ASN A 61 2.19 -11.80 -16.33
N VAL A 62 2.30 -11.88 -17.64
CA VAL A 62 1.22 -11.49 -18.55
C VAL A 62 -0.08 -12.28 -18.27
N ASP A 63 0.02 -13.55 -17.93
CA ASP A 63 -1.15 -14.37 -17.61
C ASP A 63 -1.90 -13.89 -16.36
N LEU A 64 -1.16 -13.54 -15.29
CA LEU A 64 -1.74 -13.04 -14.05
C LEU A 64 -2.49 -11.72 -14.27
N ILE A 65 -1.94 -10.82 -15.08
CA ILE A 65 -2.54 -9.51 -15.31
C ILE A 65 -3.63 -9.51 -16.39
N THR A 66 -3.71 -10.54 -17.24
CA THR A 66 -4.72 -10.62 -18.32
C THR A 66 -5.90 -11.54 -18.00
N LYS A 67 -5.70 -12.55 -17.16
CA LYS A 67 -6.70 -13.59 -16.85
C LYS A 67 -7.39 -13.44 -15.50
N GLY A 68 -7.25 -12.28 -14.83
CA GLY A 68 -7.92 -12.02 -13.55
C GLY A 68 -9.46 -12.10 -13.65
N ASN A 69 -10.12 -12.61 -12.59
CA ASN A 69 -11.57 -12.76 -12.54
C ASN A 69 -12.30 -11.41 -12.43
N LEU A 70 -11.67 -10.41 -11.80
CA LEU A 70 -12.25 -9.08 -11.63
C LEU A 70 -11.81 -8.15 -12.76
N SER A 71 -12.73 -7.30 -13.23
CA SER A 71 -12.33 -6.12 -13.97
C SER A 71 -11.72 -5.10 -12.99
N HIS A 72 -10.93 -4.19 -13.51
CA HIS A 72 -10.36 -3.09 -12.72
C HIS A 72 -11.47 -2.30 -11.98
N TYR A 73 -12.55 -1.95 -12.69
CA TYR A 73 -13.68 -1.25 -12.09
C TYR A 73 -14.32 -2.03 -10.92
N GLN A 74 -14.50 -3.34 -11.07
CA GLN A 74 -15.05 -4.18 -9.99
C GLN A 74 -14.12 -4.23 -8.77
N MET A 75 -12.80 -4.30 -8.98
CA MET A 75 -11.84 -4.26 -7.89
C MET A 75 -11.90 -2.93 -7.14
N ILE A 76 -11.92 -1.81 -7.85
CA ILE A 76 -12.03 -0.47 -7.24
C ILE A 76 -13.37 -0.32 -6.51
N ASP A 77 -14.45 -0.91 -7.02
CA ASP A 77 -15.76 -0.94 -6.35
C ASP A 77 -15.71 -1.70 -5.02
N GLN A 78 -15.08 -2.88 -5.02
CA GLN A 78 -14.90 -3.67 -3.80
C GLN A 78 -14.00 -2.97 -2.79
N LEU A 79 -12.93 -2.34 -3.25
CA LEU A 79 -12.01 -1.56 -2.42
C LEU A 79 -12.72 -0.41 -1.71
N GLU A 80 -13.47 0.41 -2.45
CA GLU A 80 -14.21 1.51 -1.85
C GLU A 80 -15.22 1.03 -0.82
N LYS A 81 -16.01 -0.01 -1.15
CA LYS A 81 -16.99 -0.60 -0.23
C LYS A 81 -16.33 -1.10 1.04
N LYS A 82 -15.17 -1.75 0.92
CA LYS A 82 -14.42 -2.27 2.05
C LYS A 82 -13.89 -1.14 2.93
N PHE A 83 -13.29 -0.12 2.35
CA PHE A 83 -12.77 1.03 3.10
C PHE A 83 -13.89 1.83 3.79
N ARG A 84 -15.07 1.92 3.19
CA ARG A 84 -16.25 2.52 3.85
C ARG A 84 -16.77 1.65 5.00
N GLN A 85 -16.78 0.34 4.84
CA GLN A 85 -17.19 -0.60 5.89
C GLN A 85 -16.27 -0.50 7.12
N TRP A 86 -14.97 -0.26 6.90
CA TRP A 86 -13.98 -0.16 7.96
C TRP A 86 -13.86 1.24 8.59
N ALA A 87 -14.50 2.25 7.99
CA ALA A 87 -14.53 3.61 8.54
C ALA A 87 -15.36 3.69 9.85
N PRO A 88 -14.98 4.55 10.82
CA PRO A 88 -13.81 5.40 10.82
C PRO A 88 -12.53 4.65 11.22
N ALA A 89 -11.44 4.89 10.51
CA ALA A 89 -10.14 4.24 10.74
C ALA A 89 -8.96 5.16 10.40
N THR A 90 -7.79 4.79 10.92
CA THR A 90 -6.51 5.38 10.50
C THR A 90 -5.87 4.50 9.43
N PHE A 91 -5.71 5.04 8.23
CA PHE A 91 -5.06 4.38 7.10
C PHE A 91 -3.56 4.54 7.19
N LEU A 92 -2.83 3.43 7.08
CA LEU A 92 -1.38 3.35 7.21
C LEU A 92 -0.76 2.59 6.04
N GLY A 93 0.35 3.07 5.56
CA GLY A 93 1.21 2.35 4.63
C GLY A 93 2.67 2.71 4.91
N PHE A 94 3.60 2.05 4.23
CA PHE A 94 5.02 2.36 4.33
C PHE A 94 5.48 3.10 3.07
N ASN A 95 5.85 4.38 3.19
CA ASN A 95 6.18 5.27 2.08
C ASN A 95 5.02 5.50 1.11
N ASN A 96 3.80 5.39 1.63
CA ASN A 96 2.57 5.38 0.85
C ASN A 96 2.08 6.79 0.46
N CYS A 97 2.39 7.82 1.22
CA CYS A 97 1.86 9.18 0.98
C CYS A 97 2.19 9.75 -0.40
N LEU A 98 3.34 9.36 -0.96
CA LEU A 98 3.81 9.86 -2.26
C LEU A 98 3.42 8.97 -3.43
N PHE A 99 2.94 7.74 -3.18
CA PHE A 99 2.61 6.80 -4.24
C PHE A 99 1.23 6.14 -4.02
N ASP A 100 1.08 5.20 -3.09
CA ASP A 100 -0.13 4.39 -2.91
C ASP A 100 -1.37 5.23 -2.62
N ASP A 101 -1.26 6.22 -1.73
CA ASP A 101 -2.33 7.16 -1.42
C ASP A 101 -2.76 7.95 -2.66
N GLU A 102 -1.78 8.42 -3.43
CA GLU A 102 -2.06 9.25 -4.60
C GLU A 102 -2.62 8.41 -5.75
N VAL A 103 -2.12 7.19 -5.97
CA VAL A 103 -2.68 6.25 -6.94
C VAL A 103 -4.12 5.90 -6.57
N THR A 104 -4.39 5.54 -5.30
CA THR A 104 -5.75 5.23 -4.83
C THR A 104 -6.68 6.42 -5.01
N ARG A 105 -6.24 7.63 -4.66
CA ARG A 105 -7.01 8.86 -4.85
C ARG A 105 -7.38 9.08 -6.32
N ARG A 106 -6.45 8.89 -7.23
CA ARG A 106 -6.65 9.04 -8.68
C ARG A 106 -7.60 7.97 -9.23
N GLU A 107 -7.45 6.73 -8.80
CA GLU A 107 -8.32 5.63 -9.23
C GLU A 107 -9.77 5.84 -8.74
N PHE A 108 -9.97 6.31 -7.53
CA PHE A 108 -11.29 6.70 -7.04
C PHE A 108 -11.87 7.84 -7.86
N PHE A 109 -11.09 8.89 -8.15
CA PHE A 109 -11.53 10.01 -8.98
C PHE A 109 -11.93 9.56 -10.39
N LYS A 110 -11.07 8.78 -11.07
CA LYS A 110 -11.35 8.23 -12.41
C LYS A 110 -12.60 7.35 -12.45
N SER A 111 -12.88 6.65 -11.35
CA SER A 111 -14.04 5.77 -11.20
C SER A 111 -15.29 6.50 -10.67
N LEU A 112 -15.29 7.84 -10.63
CA LEU A 112 -16.35 8.70 -10.11
C LEU A 112 -16.73 8.41 -8.65
N ARG A 113 -15.71 8.10 -7.84
CA ARG A 113 -15.82 7.81 -6.40
C ARG A 113 -15.21 8.94 -5.58
N LYS A 114 -15.41 8.91 -4.25
CA LYS A 114 -14.81 9.91 -3.35
C LYS A 114 -13.28 9.78 -3.31
N PRO A 115 -12.51 10.71 -3.91
CA PRO A 115 -11.06 10.59 -4.00
C PRO A 115 -10.34 10.73 -2.64
N TYR A 116 -10.98 11.36 -1.67
CA TYR A 116 -10.41 11.61 -0.34
C TYR A 116 -11.02 10.74 0.77
N LEU A 117 -11.57 9.56 0.42
CA LEU A 117 -12.22 8.66 1.37
C LEU A 117 -11.34 8.35 2.59
N MET A 118 -10.05 8.08 2.36
CA MET A 118 -9.10 7.74 3.43
C MET A 118 -8.72 8.93 4.34
N ASN A 119 -9.19 10.14 4.06
CA ASN A 119 -8.87 11.34 4.84
C ASN A 119 -10.13 12.19 5.15
N THR A 120 -11.30 11.59 5.05
CA THR A 120 -12.60 12.22 5.31
C THR A 120 -13.50 11.26 6.08
N GLU A 121 -14.68 11.72 6.52
CA GLU A 121 -15.67 10.89 7.20
C GLU A 121 -15.14 10.24 8.50
N GLY A 122 -14.27 10.96 9.23
CA GLY A 122 -13.65 10.46 10.46
C GLY A 122 -12.40 9.60 10.23
N ASN A 123 -12.02 9.37 8.97
CA ASN A 123 -10.76 8.72 8.62
C ASN A 123 -9.58 9.68 8.70
N SER A 124 -8.41 9.13 9.01
CA SER A 124 -7.11 9.79 8.88
C SER A 124 -6.13 8.89 8.13
N ARG A 125 -5.09 9.47 7.56
CA ARG A 125 -4.04 8.71 6.87
C ARG A 125 -2.66 9.15 7.35
N HIS A 126 -1.78 8.19 7.48
CA HIS A 126 -0.40 8.41 7.92
C HIS A 126 0.56 7.50 7.16
N ASP A 127 1.83 7.90 7.15
CA ASP A 127 2.92 7.17 6.50
C ASP A 127 3.91 6.70 7.56
N ALA A 128 4.04 5.40 7.72
CA ALA A 128 4.92 4.80 8.71
C ALA A 128 6.39 5.20 8.50
N LEU A 129 6.87 5.34 7.26
CA LEU A 129 8.23 5.81 7.00
C LEU A 129 8.44 7.24 7.49
N THR A 130 7.46 8.12 7.26
CA THR A 130 7.52 9.51 7.74
C THR A 130 7.52 9.56 9.27
N MET A 131 6.70 8.74 9.93
CA MET A 131 6.67 8.62 11.39
C MET A 131 8.02 8.10 11.94
N ILE A 132 8.61 7.09 11.32
CA ILE A 132 9.93 6.56 11.68
C ILE A 132 11.02 7.62 11.52
N LYS A 133 11.03 8.37 10.42
CA LYS A 133 11.99 9.47 10.23
C LYS A 133 11.85 10.56 11.29
N ALA A 134 10.62 10.91 11.66
CA ALA A 134 10.37 11.88 12.74
C ALA A 134 10.85 11.34 14.10
N ALA A 135 10.59 10.06 14.39
CA ALA A 135 11.07 9.42 15.61
C ALA A 135 12.60 9.41 15.69
N PHE A 136 13.30 9.10 14.58
CA PHE A 136 14.78 9.17 14.51
C PHE A 136 15.31 10.60 14.70
N ALA A 137 14.60 11.62 14.24
CA ALA A 137 15.00 13.02 14.44
C ALA A 137 14.94 13.43 15.92
N ILE A 138 14.06 12.81 16.70
CA ILE A 138 13.92 13.05 18.15
C ILE A 138 14.90 12.17 18.94
N ASN A 139 15.01 10.89 18.58
CA ASN A 139 15.86 9.91 19.24
C ASN A 139 16.47 8.98 18.21
N GLU A 140 17.75 9.13 17.91
CA GLU A 140 18.46 8.33 16.90
C GLU A 140 18.57 6.84 17.23
N ASN A 141 18.30 6.44 18.47
CA ASN A 141 18.37 5.06 18.95
C ASN A 141 16.98 4.40 19.10
N VAL A 142 15.92 5.04 18.58
CA VAL A 142 14.54 4.54 18.71
C VAL A 142 14.33 3.16 18.07
N LEU A 143 15.01 2.91 16.97
CA LEU A 143 15.03 1.62 16.26
C LEU A 143 16.45 1.28 15.81
N LYS A 144 16.75 -0.01 15.71
CA LYS A 144 18.00 -0.50 15.11
C LYS A 144 17.93 -0.31 13.59
N THR A 145 19.02 0.19 13.02
CA THR A 145 19.15 0.36 11.57
C THR A 145 20.59 0.10 11.14
N GLU A 146 20.80 -0.27 9.88
CA GLU A 146 22.11 -0.42 9.26
C GLU A 146 22.45 0.80 8.42
N LEU A 147 23.72 0.97 8.12
CA LEU A 147 24.17 2.01 7.20
C LEU A 147 24.08 1.52 5.75
N ASN A 148 23.56 2.37 4.87
CA ASN A 148 23.57 2.11 3.44
C ASN A 148 24.99 2.36 2.85
N ALA A 149 25.20 2.06 1.56
CA ALA A 149 26.48 2.23 0.88
C ALA A 149 27.03 3.69 0.90
N LYS A 150 26.19 4.66 1.22
CA LYS A 150 26.55 6.08 1.34
C LYS A 150 26.83 6.52 2.79
N GLY A 151 26.83 5.57 3.74
CA GLY A 151 27.03 5.86 5.18
C GLY A 151 25.82 6.45 5.89
N ASN A 152 24.64 6.51 5.26
CA ASN A 152 23.41 6.99 5.89
C ASN A 152 22.61 5.84 6.48
N LYS A 153 21.80 6.09 7.52
CA LYS A 153 20.87 5.10 8.10
C LYS A 153 19.91 4.60 7.02
N SER A 154 19.83 3.26 6.88
CA SER A 154 18.91 2.60 5.95
C SER A 154 17.47 2.71 6.48
N MET A 155 16.57 3.19 5.63
CA MET A 155 15.13 3.29 5.91
C MET A 155 14.32 2.27 5.11
N LYS A 156 14.96 1.19 4.63
CA LYS A 156 14.26 0.10 3.94
C LYS A 156 13.44 -0.70 4.96
N LEU A 157 12.18 -0.98 4.63
CA LEU A 157 11.28 -1.74 5.50
C LEU A 157 11.86 -3.09 5.91
N GLU A 158 12.38 -3.84 4.95
CA GLU A 158 13.02 -5.14 5.18
C GLU A 158 14.19 -5.08 6.20
N SER A 159 15.05 -4.06 6.09
CA SER A 159 16.15 -3.85 7.05
C SER A 159 15.62 -3.49 8.44
N LEU A 160 14.64 -2.58 8.50
CA LEU A 160 14.06 -2.14 9.77
C LEU A 160 13.35 -3.29 10.48
N THR A 161 12.53 -4.07 9.78
CA THR A 161 11.81 -5.21 10.35
C THR A 161 12.78 -6.27 10.86
N ARG A 162 13.72 -6.72 10.02
CA ARG A 162 14.72 -7.75 10.37
C ARG A 162 15.56 -7.37 11.60
N LEU A 163 16.07 -6.13 11.66
CA LEU A 163 16.94 -5.68 12.76
C LEU A 163 16.19 -5.48 14.08
N ASN A 164 14.88 -5.25 14.02
CA ASN A 164 14.04 -5.04 15.19
C ASN A 164 13.21 -6.28 15.59
N GLY A 165 13.52 -7.45 15.02
CA GLY A 165 12.95 -8.73 15.44
C GLY A 165 11.60 -9.07 14.82
N PHE A 166 11.24 -8.42 13.71
CA PHE A 166 10.07 -8.76 12.92
C PHE A 166 10.47 -9.64 11.73
N ASP A 167 9.78 -10.74 11.52
CA ASP A 167 10.01 -11.63 10.37
C ASP A 167 9.27 -11.12 9.14
N SER A 168 9.99 -10.92 8.05
CA SER A 168 9.43 -10.41 6.78
C SER A 168 9.49 -11.51 5.71
N LYS A 169 8.75 -12.62 5.91
CA LYS A 169 8.83 -13.78 5.00
C LYS A 169 8.25 -13.56 3.61
N ASP A 170 7.33 -12.64 3.44
CA ASP A 170 6.59 -12.43 2.19
C ASP A 170 6.58 -10.97 1.71
N SER A 171 7.75 -10.33 1.67
CA SER A 171 7.90 -9.04 0.99
C SER A 171 7.78 -9.25 -0.53
N HIS A 172 6.83 -8.59 -1.19
CA HIS A 172 6.51 -8.58 -2.63
C HIS A 172 5.23 -9.33 -3.05
N SER A 173 4.27 -9.45 -2.16
CA SER A 173 2.86 -9.58 -2.52
C SER A 173 2.06 -8.61 -1.67
N ALA A 174 0.96 -8.08 -2.17
CA ALA A 174 0.14 -7.14 -1.40
C ALA A 174 -0.53 -7.80 -0.16
N LEU A 175 -0.39 -9.13 -0.02
CA LEU A 175 -0.65 -9.93 1.23
C LEU A 175 -0.03 -11.30 1.11
#